data_5d8fefe683efb7851c1f9cd6a641e12a
#
_entry.id   5d8fefe683efb7851c1f9cd6a641e12a
#
_cell.length_a   1.000
_cell.length_b   1.000
_cell.length_c   1.000
_cell.angle_alpha   90.00
_cell.angle_beta   90.00
_cell.angle_gamma   90.00
#
_symmetry.space_group_name_H-M   'P 1'
#
loop_
_entity.id
_entity.type
_entity.pdbx_description
1 polymer ?
#
loop_
_entity_poly.entity_id
_entity_poly.type
_entity_poly.pdbx_seq_one_letter_code
_entity_poly.pdbx_strand_id
1 'polypeptide(L)'
;MAFFVGASLAVLFGRKWYRIAPAGAIYLAGSAAILSLDAFFPYDTLGPLQVIVPAYLQIDQAVIRFIDANIINIGPASPGNPSYPARAQGNLLVLNGLHGPFALQVFWPSAGVHSMIIYTLVMLAFLLKMEIPLRRKLIYFAIGTFGTVTVNVVRIISLSLYALVVTTNVREWEAFHSVAGEIMFLPWLGIYLAIVMFTESKRIKRERQANATAA
;
A
#
# COMPACT_ATOMS: atom_id res chain seq x y z
N MET A 1 20.64 -12.65 -5.53
CA MET A 1 20.71 -11.32 -6.17
C MET A 1 21.17 -10.21 -5.21
N ALA A 2 20.53 -9.98 -4.06
CA ALA A 2 20.91 -8.93 -3.10
C ALA A 2 22.39 -9.02 -2.64
N PHE A 3 22.89 -10.22 -2.35
CA PHE A 3 24.30 -10.45 -2.00
C PHE A 3 25.25 -10.05 -3.13
N PHE A 4 24.93 -10.41 -4.38
CA PHE A 4 25.77 -10.07 -5.55
C PHE A 4 25.84 -8.55 -5.77
N VAL A 5 24.69 -7.86 -5.68
CA VAL A 5 24.66 -6.39 -5.81
C VAL A 5 25.39 -5.71 -4.64
N GLY A 6 25.22 -6.20 -3.41
CA GLY A 6 25.96 -5.71 -2.24
C GLY A 6 27.47 -5.91 -2.37
N ALA A 7 27.89 -7.07 -2.84
CA ALA A 7 29.30 -7.36 -3.12
C ALA A 7 29.85 -6.46 -4.23
N SER A 8 29.12 -6.25 -5.33
CA SER A 8 29.51 -5.36 -6.42
C SER A 8 29.66 -3.90 -5.95
N LEU A 9 28.72 -3.41 -5.13
CA LEU A 9 28.80 -2.07 -4.54
C LEU A 9 29.99 -1.95 -3.57
N ALA A 10 30.27 -3.00 -2.79
CA ALA A 10 31.42 -3.02 -1.90
C ALA A 10 32.77 -3.03 -2.67
N VAL A 11 32.83 -3.70 -3.82
CA VAL A 11 34.01 -3.70 -4.71
C VAL A 11 34.20 -2.33 -5.36
N LEU A 12 33.12 -1.71 -5.87
CA LEU A 12 33.17 -0.43 -6.58
C LEU A 12 33.43 0.77 -5.64
N PHE A 13 32.84 0.78 -4.46
CA PHE A 13 32.84 1.92 -3.54
C PHE A 13 33.56 1.65 -2.21
N GLY A 14 34.16 0.46 -2.06
CA GLY A 14 34.86 0.03 -0.86
C GLY A 14 33.95 -0.23 0.35
N ARG A 15 34.57 -0.50 1.52
CA ARG A 15 33.84 -0.88 2.76
C ARG A 15 32.82 0.14 3.25
N LYS A 16 32.88 1.40 2.80
CA LYS A 16 31.97 2.46 3.25
C LYS A 16 30.84 2.73 2.24
N TRP A 17 30.60 1.84 1.26
CA TRP A 17 29.57 1.99 0.22
C TRP A 17 28.17 2.31 0.79
N TYR A 18 27.83 1.75 1.94
CA TYR A 18 26.55 2.02 2.62
C TYR A 18 26.38 3.49 3.07
N ARG A 19 27.49 4.22 3.27
CA ARG A 19 27.46 5.67 3.59
C ARG A 19 27.33 6.53 2.34
N ILE A 20 27.89 6.06 1.23
CA ILE A 20 27.87 6.75 -0.06
C ILE A 20 26.51 6.56 -0.73
N ALA A 21 25.96 5.36 -0.65
CA ALA A 21 24.67 4.99 -1.25
C ALA A 21 23.71 4.37 -0.21
N PRO A 22 23.26 5.11 0.82
CA PRO A 22 22.37 4.56 1.84
C PRO A 22 21.04 4.07 1.27
N ALA A 23 20.54 4.68 0.21
CA ALA A 23 19.33 4.26 -0.48
C ALA A 23 19.46 2.85 -1.08
N GLY A 24 20.63 2.53 -1.68
CA GLY A 24 20.90 1.20 -2.21
C GLY A 24 20.96 0.15 -1.12
N ALA A 25 21.62 0.46 0.01
CA ALA A 25 21.69 -0.44 1.15
C ALA A 25 20.30 -0.75 1.74
N ILE A 26 19.46 0.27 1.91
CA ILE A 26 18.10 0.14 2.42
C ILE A 26 17.25 -0.69 1.46
N TYR A 27 17.33 -0.41 0.14
CA TYR A 27 16.60 -1.16 -0.88
C TYR A 27 16.98 -2.65 -0.88
N LEU A 28 18.29 -2.95 -0.83
CA LEU A 28 18.77 -4.33 -0.81
C LEU A 28 18.36 -5.08 0.45
N ALA A 29 18.53 -4.46 1.61
CA ALA A 29 18.13 -5.06 2.88
C ALA A 29 16.60 -5.28 2.94
N GLY A 30 15.84 -4.31 2.46
CA GLY A 30 14.39 -4.42 2.41
C GLY A 30 13.88 -5.46 1.43
N SER A 31 14.45 -5.51 0.22
CA SER A 31 14.10 -6.54 -0.76
C SER A 31 14.46 -7.94 -0.24
N ALA A 32 15.61 -8.09 0.42
CA ALA A 32 15.99 -9.34 1.05
C ALA A 32 15.02 -9.73 2.19
N ALA A 33 14.58 -8.76 3.00
CA ALA A 33 13.59 -8.99 4.05
C ALA A 33 12.23 -9.44 3.48
N ILE A 34 11.71 -8.77 2.43
CA ILE A 34 10.46 -9.15 1.78
C ILE A 34 10.56 -10.57 1.22
N LEU A 35 11.61 -10.86 0.44
CA LEU A 35 11.80 -12.19 -0.14
C LEU A 35 11.97 -13.28 0.93
N SER A 36 12.60 -12.94 2.06
CA SER A 36 12.70 -13.86 3.19
C SER A 36 11.36 -14.09 3.87
N LEU A 37 10.55 -13.04 4.05
CA LEU A 37 9.20 -13.17 4.58
C LEU A 37 8.33 -14.06 3.70
N ASP A 38 8.35 -13.86 2.38
CA ASP A 38 7.60 -14.67 1.43
C ASP A 38 8.09 -16.14 1.41
N ALA A 39 9.40 -16.37 1.58
CA ALA A 39 9.98 -17.71 1.55
C ALA A 39 9.76 -18.49 2.84
N PHE A 40 9.86 -17.83 4.00
CA PHE A 40 9.73 -18.48 5.31
C PHE A 40 8.29 -18.53 5.84
N PHE A 41 7.44 -17.61 5.37
CA PHE A 41 6.07 -17.47 5.84
C PHE A 41 5.11 -17.48 4.65
N PRO A 42 4.65 -18.65 4.20
CA PRO A 42 3.58 -18.75 3.21
C PRO A 42 2.36 -17.92 3.64
N TYR A 43 1.57 -17.48 2.68
CA TYR A 43 0.53 -16.45 2.79
C TYR A 43 -0.40 -16.54 4.01
N ASP A 44 -0.60 -17.72 4.58
CA ASP A 44 -1.51 -17.98 5.69
C ASP A 44 -0.84 -18.15 7.06
N THR A 45 0.50 -18.24 7.12
CA THR A 45 1.23 -18.64 8.34
C THR A 45 1.76 -17.46 9.15
N LEU A 46 1.78 -16.24 8.62
CA LEU A 46 2.31 -15.05 9.32
C LEU A 46 1.23 -14.37 10.16
N GLY A 47 0.85 -15.03 11.28
CA GLY A 47 -0.19 -14.58 12.19
C GLY A 47 -0.15 -13.10 12.56
N PRO A 48 1.01 -12.49 12.92
CA PRO A 48 1.08 -11.09 13.30
C PRO A 48 0.68 -10.11 12.17
N LEU A 49 1.02 -10.41 10.92
CA LEU A 49 0.66 -9.56 9.77
C LEU A 49 -0.76 -9.83 9.30
N GLN A 50 -1.28 -11.04 9.52
CA GLN A 50 -2.64 -11.40 9.18
C GLN A 50 -3.68 -10.70 10.07
N VAL A 51 -3.32 -10.25 11.26
CA VAL A 51 -4.21 -9.53 12.21
C VAL A 51 -4.79 -8.24 11.60
N ILE A 52 -4.09 -7.63 10.66
CA ILE A 52 -4.55 -6.41 9.96
C ILE A 52 -5.72 -6.70 9.00
N VAL A 53 -5.77 -7.89 8.41
CA VAL A 53 -6.73 -8.23 7.34
C VAL A 53 -8.19 -8.11 7.78
N PRO A 54 -8.63 -8.64 8.93
CA PRO A 54 -10.02 -8.49 9.37
C PRO A 54 -10.48 -7.03 9.48
N ALA A 55 -9.60 -6.12 9.91
CA ALA A 55 -9.92 -4.71 10.02
C ALA A 55 -10.19 -4.09 8.64
N TYR A 56 -9.35 -4.39 7.64
CA TYR A 56 -9.58 -3.96 6.25
C TYR A 56 -10.88 -4.50 5.68
N LEU A 57 -11.19 -5.79 5.92
CA LEU A 57 -12.42 -6.40 5.42
C LEU A 57 -13.68 -5.87 6.10
N GLN A 58 -13.61 -5.46 7.36
CA GLN A 58 -14.72 -4.79 8.05
C GLN A 58 -14.99 -3.41 7.45
N ILE A 59 -13.95 -2.64 7.12
CA ILE A 59 -14.08 -1.35 6.44
C ILE A 59 -14.68 -1.55 5.06
N ASP A 60 -14.18 -2.51 4.29
CA ASP A 60 -14.68 -2.86 2.96
C ASP A 60 -16.17 -3.23 3.01
N GLN A 61 -16.55 -4.14 3.91
CA GLN A 61 -17.94 -4.52 4.14
C GLN A 61 -18.83 -3.31 4.48
N ALA A 62 -18.36 -2.41 5.34
CA ALA A 62 -19.13 -1.22 5.73
C ALA A 62 -19.34 -0.27 4.54
N VAL A 63 -18.30 -0.05 3.74
CA VAL A 63 -18.37 0.81 2.54
C VAL A 63 -19.26 0.20 1.48
N ILE A 64 -19.15 -1.10 1.21
CA ILE A 64 -20.00 -1.78 0.23
C ILE A 64 -21.47 -1.71 0.65
N ARG A 65 -21.78 -1.94 1.92
CA ARG A 65 -23.16 -1.81 2.44
C ARG A 65 -23.68 -0.37 2.31
N PHE A 66 -22.83 0.62 2.54
CA PHE A 66 -23.20 2.02 2.35
C PHE A 66 -23.51 2.33 0.88
N ILE A 67 -22.70 1.81 -0.04
CA ILE A 67 -22.91 1.96 -1.49
C ILE A 67 -24.20 1.27 -1.91
N ASP A 68 -24.44 0.05 -1.47
CA ASP A 68 -25.64 -0.73 -1.76
C ASP A 68 -26.92 -0.02 -1.28
N ALA A 69 -26.87 0.53 -0.08
CA ALA A 69 -28.03 1.19 0.53
C ALA A 69 -28.36 2.57 -0.06
N ASN A 70 -27.36 3.31 -0.58
CA ASN A 70 -27.52 4.73 -0.89
C ASN A 70 -27.22 5.11 -2.34
N ILE A 71 -26.49 4.29 -3.09
CA ILE A 71 -25.98 4.67 -4.41
C ILE A 71 -26.46 3.70 -5.49
N ILE A 72 -26.20 2.42 -5.33
CA ILE A 72 -26.51 1.38 -6.31
C ILE A 72 -27.00 0.15 -5.56
N ASN A 73 -28.19 -0.33 -5.88
CA ASN A 73 -28.69 -1.60 -5.34
C ASN A 73 -27.93 -2.76 -5.99
N ILE A 74 -26.92 -3.30 -5.30
CA ILE A 74 -26.02 -4.34 -5.81
C ILE A 74 -26.52 -5.73 -5.45
N GLY A 75 -27.18 -5.87 -4.30
CA GLY A 75 -27.62 -7.15 -3.78
C GLY A 75 -28.91 -7.66 -4.44
N PRO A 76 -29.05 -8.97 -4.71
CA PRO A 76 -30.32 -9.52 -5.08
C PRO A 76 -31.31 -9.39 -3.92
N ALA A 77 -32.36 -8.62 -4.13
CA ALA A 77 -33.46 -8.51 -3.20
C ALA A 77 -34.17 -9.88 -3.08
N SER A 78 -33.87 -10.61 -2.01
CA SER A 78 -34.58 -11.86 -1.71
C SER A 78 -35.63 -11.56 -0.64
N PRO A 79 -36.94 -11.85 -0.88
CA PRO A 79 -37.95 -11.60 0.13
C PRO A 79 -37.66 -12.45 1.38
N GLY A 80 -37.41 -11.78 2.51
CA GLY A 80 -37.18 -12.40 3.81
C GLY A 80 -35.72 -12.57 4.26
N ASN A 81 -34.76 -12.20 3.42
CA ASN A 81 -33.35 -12.15 3.82
C ASN A 81 -32.78 -10.76 3.44
N PRO A 82 -32.30 -9.95 4.40
CA PRO A 82 -31.64 -8.72 4.04
C PRO A 82 -30.45 -9.07 3.14
N SER A 83 -30.48 -8.57 1.91
CA SER A 83 -29.39 -8.78 0.96
C SER A 83 -28.12 -8.16 1.55
N TYR A 84 -27.21 -9.01 1.99
CA TYR A 84 -25.89 -8.58 2.39
C TYR A 84 -24.96 -8.71 1.18
N PRO A 85 -24.65 -7.62 0.48
CA PRO A 85 -23.77 -7.68 -0.68
C PRO A 85 -22.35 -8.09 -0.29
N ALA A 86 -21.96 -7.85 0.96
CA ALA A 86 -20.64 -8.22 1.48
C ALA A 86 -20.73 -8.69 2.94
N ARG A 87 -20.05 -9.79 3.24
CA ARG A 87 -19.91 -10.35 4.60
C ARG A 87 -18.46 -10.76 4.85
N ALA A 88 -17.83 -10.10 5.82
CA ALA A 88 -16.48 -10.42 6.26
C ALA A 88 -16.52 -11.47 7.38
N GLN A 89 -15.69 -12.53 7.26
CA GLN A 89 -15.50 -13.58 8.25
C GLN A 89 -14.01 -13.89 8.37
N GLY A 90 -13.33 -13.28 9.36
CA GLY A 90 -11.88 -13.39 9.48
C GLY A 90 -11.16 -12.82 8.26
N ASN A 91 -10.47 -13.66 7.50
CA ASN A 91 -9.80 -13.31 6.25
C ASN A 91 -10.61 -13.65 4.98
N LEU A 92 -11.84 -14.12 5.14
CA LEU A 92 -12.75 -14.45 4.05
C LEU A 92 -13.75 -13.31 3.87
N LEU A 93 -13.91 -12.83 2.65
CA LEU A 93 -14.94 -11.92 2.22
C LEU A 93 -15.89 -12.63 1.26
N VAL A 94 -17.11 -12.81 1.68
CA VAL A 94 -18.18 -13.39 0.85
C VAL A 94 -18.96 -12.22 0.25
N LEU A 95 -18.96 -12.16 -1.07
CA LEU A 95 -19.65 -11.16 -1.88
C LEU A 95 -20.85 -11.80 -2.57
N ASN A 96 -21.97 -11.10 -2.64
CA ASN A 96 -23.16 -11.52 -3.33
C ASN A 96 -23.65 -10.41 -4.25
N GLY A 97 -23.20 -10.41 -5.47
CA GLY A 97 -23.40 -9.36 -6.45
C GLY A 97 -24.36 -9.72 -7.58
N LEU A 98 -24.42 -8.87 -8.59
CA LEU A 98 -25.32 -8.98 -9.75
C LEU A 98 -25.08 -10.27 -10.56
N HIS A 99 -23.86 -10.78 -10.57
CA HIS A 99 -23.47 -11.96 -11.35
C HIS A 99 -23.39 -13.25 -10.52
N GLY A 100 -23.83 -13.20 -9.26
CA GLY A 100 -23.83 -14.34 -8.34
C GLY A 100 -22.85 -14.21 -7.17
N PRO A 101 -22.73 -15.26 -6.36
CA PRO A 101 -21.84 -15.26 -5.21
C PRO A 101 -20.37 -15.37 -5.63
N PHE A 102 -19.51 -14.63 -4.92
CA PHE A 102 -18.07 -14.67 -5.09
C PHE A 102 -17.40 -14.66 -3.71
N ALA A 103 -16.41 -15.52 -3.48
CA ALA A 103 -15.71 -15.59 -2.22
C ALA A 103 -14.23 -15.25 -2.42
N LEU A 104 -13.76 -14.27 -1.66
CA LEU A 104 -12.38 -13.81 -1.66
C LEU A 104 -11.71 -14.19 -0.34
N GLN A 105 -10.62 -14.90 -0.41
CA GLN A 105 -9.73 -15.07 0.71
C GLN A 105 -8.60 -14.03 0.61
N VAL A 106 -8.53 -13.14 1.59
CA VAL A 106 -7.55 -12.06 1.61
C VAL A 106 -6.41 -12.40 2.55
N PHE A 107 -5.21 -12.39 2.02
CA PHE A 107 -3.98 -12.62 2.76
C PHE A 107 -3.23 -11.31 3.01
N TRP A 108 -2.32 -11.31 3.98
CA TRP A 108 -1.55 -10.14 4.36
C TRP A 108 -0.82 -9.42 3.20
N PRO A 109 -0.25 -10.12 2.18
CA PRO A 109 0.35 -9.42 1.05
C PRO A 109 -0.69 -8.64 0.23
N SER A 110 -1.84 -9.28 -0.02
CA SER A 110 -2.96 -8.65 -0.75
C SER A 110 -3.66 -7.55 0.05
N ALA A 111 -3.58 -7.58 1.37
CA ALA A 111 -4.07 -6.50 2.23
C ALA A 111 -3.19 -5.23 2.19
N GLY A 112 -2.10 -5.22 1.39
CA GLY A 112 -1.26 -4.05 1.17
C GLY A 112 -0.02 -3.97 2.06
N VAL A 113 0.33 -5.05 2.77
CA VAL A 113 1.56 -5.08 3.57
C VAL A 113 2.79 -4.91 2.69
N HIS A 114 2.82 -5.50 1.49
CA HIS A 114 3.91 -5.27 0.51
C HIS A 114 4.03 -3.79 0.14
N SER A 115 2.93 -3.11 -0.15
CA SER A 115 2.92 -1.67 -0.46
C SER A 115 3.45 -0.85 0.72
N MET A 116 3.11 -1.22 1.96
CA MET A 116 3.61 -0.57 3.17
C MET A 116 5.11 -0.76 3.35
N ILE A 117 5.63 -1.95 3.08
CA ILE A 117 7.07 -2.22 3.15
C ILE A 117 7.81 -1.41 2.07
N ILE A 118 7.35 -1.44 0.82
CA ILE A 118 7.95 -0.66 -0.28
C ILE A 118 7.91 0.84 0.03
N TYR A 119 6.76 1.35 0.48
CA TYR A 119 6.61 2.73 0.92
C TYR A 119 7.64 3.08 2.00
N THR A 120 7.74 2.26 3.05
CA THR A 120 8.66 2.48 4.17
C THR A 120 10.11 2.57 3.69
N LEU A 121 10.54 1.66 2.83
CA LEU A 121 11.90 1.62 2.29
C LEU A 121 12.21 2.85 1.43
N VAL A 122 11.30 3.20 0.52
CA VAL A 122 11.48 4.35 -0.37
C VAL A 122 11.48 5.64 0.43
N MET A 123 10.52 5.82 1.35
CA MET A 123 10.44 7.01 2.18
C MET A 123 11.62 7.14 3.13
N LEU A 124 12.07 6.06 3.73
CA LEU A 124 13.25 6.07 4.59
C LEU A 124 14.50 6.49 3.80
N ALA A 125 14.73 5.87 2.63
CA ALA A 125 15.84 6.22 1.76
C ALA A 125 15.78 7.69 1.30
N PHE A 126 14.59 8.18 0.97
CA PHE A 126 14.36 9.55 0.54
C PHE A 126 14.57 10.56 1.68
N LEU A 127 13.92 10.35 2.83
CA LEU A 127 13.99 11.27 3.96
C LEU A 127 15.37 11.31 4.63
N LEU A 128 16.15 10.20 4.60
CA LEU A 128 17.50 10.20 5.11
C LEU A 128 18.44 11.12 4.32
N LYS A 129 18.21 11.25 3.01
CA LYS A 129 18.99 12.17 2.15
C LYS A 129 18.60 13.64 2.29
N MET A 130 17.41 13.94 2.83
CA MET A 130 16.97 15.31 3.01
C MET A 130 17.60 15.94 4.25
N GLU A 131 18.15 17.14 4.10
CA GLU A 131 18.69 17.95 5.21
C GLU A 131 17.56 18.75 5.90
N ILE A 132 16.62 18.05 6.51
CA ILE A 132 15.49 18.61 7.25
C ILE A 132 15.44 18.08 8.68
N PRO A 133 14.84 18.83 9.64
CA PRO A 133 14.72 18.39 11.02
C PRO A 133 13.96 17.05 11.14
N LEU A 134 14.37 16.21 12.09
CA LEU A 134 13.78 14.89 12.33
C LEU A 134 12.25 14.96 12.51
N ARG A 135 11.76 15.96 13.25
CA ARG A 135 10.31 16.16 13.44
C ARG A 135 9.55 16.23 12.11
N ARG A 136 10.08 16.91 11.10
CA ARG A 136 9.44 16.99 9.78
C ARG A 136 9.54 15.68 9.02
N LYS A 137 10.67 14.98 9.12
CA LYS A 137 10.80 13.65 8.53
C LYS A 137 9.72 12.71 9.05
N LEU A 138 9.50 12.72 10.38
CA LEU A 138 8.46 11.91 11.01
C LEU A 138 7.05 12.31 10.56
N ILE A 139 6.76 13.60 10.42
CA ILE A 139 5.46 14.08 9.93
C ILE A 139 5.22 13.61 8.49
N TYR A 140 6.19 13.80 7.59
CA TYR A 140 6.07 13.32 6.22
C TYR A 140 5.93 11.80 6.17
N PHE A 141 6.70 11.08 6.95
CA PHE A 141 6.57 9.63 7.03
C PHE A 141 5.16 9.21 7.49
N ALA A 142 4.63 9.82 8.54
CA ALA A 142 3.30 9.49 9.06
C ALA A 142 2.17 9.82 8.08
N ILE A 143 2.21 11.00 7.42
CA ILE A 143 1.21 11.38 6.41
C ILE A 143 1.21 10.40 5.23
N GLY A 144 2.38 10.07 4.72
CA GLY A 144 2.48 9.13 3.60
C GLY A 144 2.10 7.70 3.99
N THR A 145 2.37 7.26 5.22
CA THR A 145 1.88 6.00 5.78
C THR A 145 0.35 5.96 5.75
N PHE A 146 -0.29 7.00 6.28
CA PHE A 146 -1.74 7.11 6.25
C PHE A 146 -2.30 7.07 4.82
N GLY A 147 -1.69 7.82 3.89
CA GLY A 147 -2.09 7.78 2.49
C GLY A 147 -1.92 6.41 1.84
N THR A 148 -0.83 5.69 2.15
CA THR A 148 -0.61 4.32 1.64
C THR A 148 -1.66 3.35 2.17
N VAL A 149 -2.03 3.44 3.46
CA VAL A 149 -3.13 2.66 4.04
C VAL A 149 -4.44 2.99 3.32
N THR A 150 -4.74 4.27 3.10
CA THR A 150 -5.95 4.70 2.39
C THR A 150 -6.01 4.14 0.97
N VAL A 151 -4.91 4.20 0.21
CA VAL A 151 -4.84 3.63 -1.15
C VAL A 151 -5.08 2.12 -1.13
N ASN A 152 -4.54 1.41 -0.14
CA ASN A 152 -4.78 -0.03 0.00
C ASN A 152 -6.24 -0.35 0.32
N VAL A 153 -6.89 0.43 1.19
CA VAL A 153 -8.35 0.30 1.45
C VAL A 153 -9.15 0.52 0.17
N VAL A 154 -8.88 1.61 -0.56
CA VAL A 154 -9.55 1.90 -1.83
C VAL A 154 -9.33 0.78 -2.85
N ARG A 155 -8.15 0.19 -2.89
CA ARG A 155 -7.86 -0.95 -3.76
C ARG A 155 -8.73 -2.16 -3.43
N ILE A 156 -8.84 -2.54 -2.14
CA ILE A 156 -9.67 -3.68 -1.72
C ILE A 156 -11.13 -3.42 -2.08
N ILE A 157 -11.65 -2.22 -1.79
CA ILE A 157 -13.02 -1.83 -2.14
C ILE A 157 -13.23 -1.92 -3.67
N SER A 158 -12.28 -1.45 -4.48
CA SER A 158 -12.38 -1.52 -5.94
C SER A 158 -12.42 -2.96 -6.45
N LEU A 159 -11.62 -3.86 -5.85
CA LEU A 159 -11.61 -5.29 -6.18
C LEU A 159 -12.93 -5.97 -5.81
N SER A 160 -13.48 -5.62 -4.67
CA SER A 160 -14.78 -6.13 -4.20
C SER A 160 -15.93 -5.62 -5.06
N LEU A 161 -15.93 -4.34 -5.42
CA LEU A 161 -16.92 -3.77 -6.34
C LEU A 161 -16.82 -4.37 -7.74
N TYR A 162 -15.61 -4.63 -8.22
CA TYR A 162 -15.41 -5.30 -9.52
C TYR A 162 -16.04 -6.70 -9.54
N ALA A 163 -15.85 -7.48 -8.46
CA ALA A 163 -16.47 -8.80 -8.32
C ALA A 163 -18.00 -8.73 -8.16
N LEU A 164 -18.52 -7.68 -7.51
CA LEU A 164 -19.95 -7.49 -7.29
C LEU A 164 -20.72 -7.06 -8.55
N VAL A 165 -20.11 -6.18 -9.35
CA VAL A 165 -20.82 -5.46 -10.43
C VAL A 165 -20.40 -5.91 -11.82
N VAL A 166 -19.12 -6.29 -12.02
CA VAL A 166 -18.56 -6.53 -13.35
C VAL A 166 -18.52 -8.01 -13.68
N THR A 167 -17.88 -8.83 -12.85
CA THR A 167 -17.69 -10.25 -13.17
C THR A 167 -17.39 -11.10 -11.94
N THR A 168 -17.89 -12.33 -11.95
CA THR A 168 -17.52 -13.41 -11.02
C THR A 168 -16.52 -14.39 -11.62
N ASN A 169 -16.02 -14.12 -12.82
CA ASN A 169 -14.99 -14.93 -13.46
C ASN A 169 -13.64 -14.71 -12.78
N VAL A 170 -13.09 -15.73 -12.15
CA VAL A 170 -11.84 -15.68 -11.38
C VAL A 170 -10.68 -15.18 -12.23
N ARG A 171 -10.57 -15.59 -13.50
CA ARG A 171 -9.46 -15.18 -14.39
C ARG A 171 -9.49 -13.67 -14.68
N GLU A 172 -10.67 -13.11 -14.95
CA GLU A 172 -10.84 -11.68 -15.20
C GLU A 172 -10.59 -10.88 -13.92
N TRP A 173 -11.05 -11.39 -12.80
CA TRP A 173 -10.81 -10.77 -11.50
C TRP A 173 -9.32 -10.76 -11.14
N GLU A 174 -8.59 -11.87 -11.35
CA GLU A 174 -7.15 -11.95 -11.12
C GLU A 174 -6.36 -10.99 -12.03
N ALA A 175 -6.76 -10.86 -13.30
CA ALA A 175 -6.16 -9.88 -14.20
C ALA A 175 -6.35 -8.45 -13.69
N PHE A 176 -7.55 -8.10 -13.23
CA PHE A 176 -7.80 -6.80 -12.62
C PHE A 176 -7.05 -6.62 -11.31
N HIS A 177 -7.00 -7.64 -10.44
CA HIS A 177 -6.28 -7.63 -9.17
C HIS A 177 -4.79 -7.34 -9.34
N SER A 178 -4.13 -7.97 -10.33
CA SER A 178 -2.71 -7.77 -10.60
C SER A 178 -2.39 -6.34 -11.02
N VAL A 179 -3.23 -5.77 -11.89
CA VAL A 179 -3.04 -4.41 -12.43
C VAL A 179 -3.41 -3.33 -11.41
N ALA A 180 -4.50 -3.53 -10.67
CA ALA A 180 -5.00 -2.54 -9.70
C ALA A 180 -3.97 -2.22 -8.60
N GLY A 181 -3.20 -3.21 -8.17
CA GLY A 181 -2.14 -3.02 -7.16
C GLY A 181 -1.07 -2.03 -7.58
N GLU A 182 -0.59 -2.17 -8.81
CA GLU A 182 0.47 -1.33 -9.36
C GLU A 182 -0.04 0.07 -9.72
N ILE A 183 -1.17 0.15 -10.43
CA ILE A 183 -1.73 1.42 -10.91
C ILE A 183 -2.19 2.33 -9.76
N MET A 184 -2.63 1.79 -8.64
CA MET A 184 -3.07 2.62 -7.52
C MET A 184 -1.90 3.05 -6.63
N PHE A 185 -0.96 2.15 -6.35
CA PHE A 185 0.11 2.41 -5.40
C PHE A 185 1.26 3.24 -5.99
N LEU A 186 1.75 2.91 -7.20
CA LEU A 186 2.92 3.59 -7.78
C LEU A 186 2.66 5.08 -8.08
N PRO A 187 1.52 5.48 -8.69
CA PRO A 187 1.21 6.89 -8.86
C PRO A 187 1.06 7.63 -7.54
N TRP A 188 0.41 7.01 -6.53
CA TRP A 188 0.33 7.58 -5.19
C TRP A 188 1.71 7.89 -4.63
N LEU A 189 2.60 6.91 -4.64
CA LEU A 189 3.97 7.07 -4.13
C LEU A 189 4.71 8.20 -4.87
N GLY A 190 4.65 8.22 -6.21
CA GLY A 190 5.27 9.25 -7.03
C GLY A 190 4.73 10.66 -6.75
N ILE A 191 3.42 10.80 -6.70
CA ILE A 191 2.75 12.08 -6.37
C ILE A 191 3.14 12.55 -4.97
N TYR A 192 3.13 11.64 -4.00
CA TYR A 192 3.48 11.99 -2.63
C TYR A 192 4.92 12.47 -2.50
N LEU A 193 5.89 11.78 -3.12
CA LEU A 193 7.28 12.21 -3.17
C LEU A 193 7.42 13.60 -3.81
N ALA A 194 6.71 13.84 -4.92
CA ALA A 194 6.70 15.14 -5.59
C ALA A 194 6.14 16.25 -4.68
N ILE A 195 5.07 15.99 -3.93
CA ILE A 195 4.49 16.93 -2.96
C ILE A 195 5.52 17.28 -1.88
N VAL A 196 6.19 16.29 -1.29
CA VAL A 196 7.22 16.52 -0.26
C VAL A 196 8.37 17.36 -0.82
N MET A 197 8.89 17.01 -2.01
CA MET A 197 9.96 17.77 -2.67
C MET A 197 9.55 19.21 -2.95
N PHE A 198 8.37 19.43 -3.50
CA PHE A 198 7.86 20.75 -3.82
C PHE A 198 7.66 21.62 -2.58
N THR A 199 7.12 21.04 -1.52
CA THR A 199 6.88 21.73 -0.25
C THR A 199 8.19 22.18 0.39
N GLU A 200 9.20 21.32 0.45
CA GLU A 200 10.50 21.66 1.04
C GLU A 200 11.29 22.64 0.13
N SER A 201 11.21 22.48 -1.18
CA SER A 201 11.84 23.40 -2.12
C SER A 201 11.30 24.85 -2.00
N LYS A 202 9.97 24.99 -1.88
CA LYS A 202 9.33 26.28 -1.62
C LYS A 202 9.79 26.90 -0.30
N ARG A 203 9.89 26.08 0.75
CA ARG A 203 10.33 26.53 2.07
C ARG A 203 11.76 27.06 2.03
N ILE A 204 12.69 26.29 1.45
CA ILE A 204 14.09 26.68 1.33
C ILE A 204 14.23 28.01 0.56
N LYS A 205 13.46 28.19 -0.51
CA LYS A 205 13.44 29.47 -1.25
C LYS A 205 12.98 30.63 -0.39
N ARG A 206 11.92 30.46 0.42
CA ARG A 206 11.41 31.50 1.33
C ARG A 206 12.43 31.85 2.42
N GLU A 207 13.08 30.87 3.02
CA GLU A 207 14.11 31.08 4.05
C GLU A 207 15.32 31.84 3.47
N ARG A 208 15.75 31.51 2.25
CA ARG A 208 16.83 32.26 1.56
C ARG A 208 16.44 33.71 1.27
N GLN A 209 15.21 33.96 0.83
CA GLN A 209 14.72 35.32 0.58
C GLN A 209 14.63 36.14 1.86
N ALA A 210 14.11 35.58 2.95
CA ALA A 210 14.04 36.24 4.25
C ALA A 210 15.43 36.62 4.78
N ASN A 211 16.41 35.73 4.66
CA ASN A 211 17.80 36.04 5.09
C ASN A 211 18.46 37.09 4.21
N ALA A 212 18.16 37.10 2.91
CA ALA A 212 18.71 38.15 2.01
C ALA A 212 18.09 39.53 2.24
N THR A 213 16.89 39.62 2.81
CA THR A 213 16.23 40.91 3.14
C THR A 213 16.65 41.42 4.52
N ALA A 214 17.18 40.55 5.39
CA ALA A 214 17.62 40.89 6.73
C ALA A 214 19.12 41.27 6.82
N ALA A 215 19.88 41.08 5.75
CA ALA A 215 21.30 41.45 5.58
C ALA A 215 21.44 42.78 4.84
#